data_a5df902363b8b2fdb6c6497cd695a3c1
#
_entry.id   a5df902363b8b2fdb6c6497cd695a3c1
#
_cell.length_a   1.000
_cell.length_b   1.000
_cell.length_c   1.000
_cell.angle_alpha   90.00
_cell.angle_beta   90.00
_cell.angle_gamma   90.00
#
_symmetry.space_group_name_H-M   'P 1'
#
loop_
_entity.id
_entity.type
_entity.pdbx_description
1 polymer ?
#
loop_
_entity_poly.entity_id
_entity_poly.type
_entity_poly.pdbx_seq_one_letter_code
_entity_poly.pdbx_strand_id
1 'polypeptide(L)'
;MKKTIYVFAMLMMVGLMTACHSNEENYREAYEKAMERRKTGVGAEQYAKIEAERQRYTHVINGDSVRMVYVNANIAIDTTCVAKPFNVVVASFTQRINAKSYCDRLRDECGFKDSYILYGGDDKQFFVIVQGFDNKDDAASFLRDIDKKVCLKILEPLPWILRKV
;
A
#
# COMPACT_ATOMS: atom_id res chain seq x y z
N MET A 1 51.28 3.03 -39.48
CA MET A 1 49.96 3.68 -39.25
C MET A 1 48.87 2.71 -38.79
N LYS A 2 48.71 1.50 -39.33
CA LYS A 2 47.62 0.57 -38.87
C LYS A 2 47.80 0.06 -37.40
N LYS A 3 49.03 -0.20 -36.96
CA LYS A 3 49.31 -0.71 -35.59
C LYS A 3 49.05 0.31 -34.47
N THR A 4 49.23 1.61 -34.75
CA THR A 4 48.91 2.69 -33.78
C THR A 4 47.42 2.89 -33.56
N ILE A 5 46.60 2.64 -34.58
CA ILE A 5 45.13 2.74 -34.49
C ILE A 5 44.57 1.63 -33.58
N TYR A 6 45.10 0.41 -33.67
CA TYR A 6 44.67 -0.71 -32.82
C TYR A 6 45.01 -0.51 -31.32
N VAL A 7 46.19 0.09 -31.03
CA VAL A 7 46.59 0.40 -29.67
C VAL A 7 45.66 1.48 -29.08
N PHE A 8 45.28 2.50 -29.85
CA PHE A 8 44.37 3.55 -29.42
C PHE A 8 42.94 3.03 -29.21
N ALA A 9 42.47 2.15 -30.07
CA ALA A 9 41.18 1.49 -29.94
C ALA A 9 41.08 0.57 -28.71
N MET A 10 42.18 -0.13 -28.40
CA MET A 10 42.27 -1.00 -27.23
C MET A 10 42.30 -0.20 -25.93
N LEU A 11 42.99 0.95 -25.92
CA LEU A 11 43.02 1.87 -24.75
C LEU A 11 41.63 2.52 -24.50
N MET A 12 40.88 2.86 -25.57
CA MET A 12 39.52 3.37 -25.46
C MET A 12 38.56 2.32 -24.88
N MET A 13 38.67 1.03 -25.26
CA MET A 13 37.85 -0.03 -24.73
C MET A 13 38.06 -0.30 -23.23
N VAL A 14 39.31 -0.18 -22.74
CA VAL A 14 39.61 -0.37 -21.31
C VAL A 14 39.04 0.78 -20.48
N GLY A 15 39.03 2.01 -21.01
CA GLY A 15 38.43 3.19 -20.33
C GLY A 15 36.91 3.13 -20.15
N LEU A 16 36.20 2.40 -21.03
CA LEU A 16 34.74 2.26 -20.93
C LEU A 16 34.25 1.21 -19.92
N MET A 17 35.12 0.29 -19.52
CA MET A 17 34.76 -0.74 -18.53
C MET A 17 34.86 -0.26 -17.07
N THR A 18 35.49 0.88 -16.80
CA THR A 18 35.62 1.42 -15.46
C THR A 18 34.50 2.40 -15.05
N ALA A 19 33.62 2.77 -15.98
CA ALA A 19 32.58 3.78 -15.73
C ALA A 19 31.30 3.26 -15.06
N CYS A 20 31.14 1.95 -14.88
CA CYS A 20 29.94 1.34 -14.30
C CYS A 20 30.20 0.55 -13.02
N HIS A 21 31.12 0.99 -12.17
CA HIS A 21 31.15 0.51 -10.80
C HIS A 21 30.35 1.50 -9.93
N SER A 22 29.03 1.47 -10.05
CA SER A 22 28.15 2.01 -9.02
C SER A 22 28.31 1.08 -7.80
N ASN A 23 29.23 1.44 -6.93
CA ASN A 23 29.56 0.68 -5.74
C ASN A 23 28.29 0.60 -4.88
N GLU A 24 27.81 -0.59 -4.58
CA GLU A 24 26.74 -0.87 -3.63
C GLU A 24 26.96 -0.11 -2.31
N GLU A 25 28.21 0.06 -1.94
CA GLU A 25 28.70 0.83 -0.81
C GLU A 25 28.34 2.33 -0.92
N ASN A 26 28.53 2.96 -2.08
CA ASN A 26 28.16 4.36 -2.32
C ASN A 26 26.65 4.57 -2.30
N TYR A 27 25.88 3.57 -2.77
CA TYR A 27 24.42 3.62 -2.71
C TYR A 27 23.91 3.48 -1.28
N ARG A 28 24.52 2.59 -0.52
CA ARG A 28 24.25 2.37 0.90
C ARG A 28 24.58 3.61 1.73
N GLU A 29 25.76 4.20 1.52
CA GLU A 29 26.16 5.43 2.21
C GLU A 29 25.25 6.62 1.86
N ALA A 30 24.88 6.78 0.59
CA ALA A 30 23.92 7.80 0.16
C ALA A 30 22.53 7.59 0.79
N TYR A 31 22.09 6.33 0.88
CA TYR A 31 20.82 5.97 1.52
C TYR A 31 20.87 6.24 3.03
N GLU A 32 21.92 5.84 3.72
CA GLU A 32 22.11 6.09 5.15
C GLU A 32 22.15 7.59 5.45
N LYS A 33 22.90 8.38 4.67
CA LYS A 33 22.92 9.86 4.77
C LYS A 33 21.56 10.49 4.49
N ALA A 34 20.80 9.95 3.53
CA ALA A 34 19.44 10.43 3.26
C ALA A 34 18.48 10.12 4.42
N MET A 35 18.61 8.94 5.02
CA MET A 35 17.83 8.55 6.20
C MET A 35 18.19 9.37 7.43
N GLU A 36 19.46 9.69 7.62
CA GLU A 36 19.93 10.52 8.72
C GLU A 36 19.46 11.98 8.57
N ARG A 37 19.52 12.54 7.35
CA ARG A 37 18.95 13.86 7.04
C ARG A 37 17.43 13.91 7.26
N ARG A 38 16.74 12.82 7.01
CA ARG A 38 15.30 12.69 7.31
C ARG A 38 15.02 12.72 8.82
N LYS A 39 15.89 12.16 9.64
CA LYS A 39 15.75 12.13 11.11
C LYS A 39 16.13 13.46 11.79
N THR A 40 17.04 14.24 11.20
CA THR A 40 17.62 15.44 11.81
C THR A 40 17.30 16.76 11.10
N GLY A 41 16.73 16.71 9.89
CA GLY A 41 16.44 17.89 9.06
C GLY A 41 15.04 18.51 9.27
N VAL A 42 14.73 19.50 8.45
CA VAL A 42 13.43 20.24 8.45
C VAL A 42 12.21 19.31 8.32
N GLY A 43 12.40 18.09 7.82
CA GLY A 43 11.35 17.08 7.73
C GLY A 43 11.17 16.20 8.99
N ALA A 44 12.03 16.31 10.00
CA ALA A 44 12.01 15.43 11.17
C ALA A 44 10.68 15.54 11.95
N GLU A 45 10.15 16.74 12.10
CA GLU A 45 8.87 16.97 12.77
C GLU A 45 7.69 16.40 11.97
N GLN A 46 7.71 16.56 10.65
CA GLN A 46 6.70 15.95 9.78
C GLN A 46 6.77 14.42 9.81
N TYR A 47 8.00 13.86 9.81
CA TYR A 47 8.20 12.42 9.97
C TYR A 47 7.69 11.91 11.31
N ALA A 48 7.98 12.60 12.39
CA ALA A 48 7.49 12.24 13.72
C ALA A 48 5.95 12.26 13.79
N LYS A 49 5.31 13.25 13.14
CA LYS A 49 3.83 13.30 13.03
C LYS A 49 3.27 12.13 12.23
N ILE A 50 3.86 11.83 11.06
CA ILE A 50 3.45 10.69 10.23
C ILE A 50 3.60 9.37 10.98
N GLU A 51 4.72 9.19 11.70
CA GLU A 51 4.96 7.98 12.49
C GLU A 51 4.01 7.87 13.67
N ALA A 52 3.72 8.97 14.36
CA ALA A 52 2.74 9.01 15.44
C ALA A 52 1.32 8.71 14.93
N GLU A 53 0.94 9.22 13.76
CA GLU A 53 -0.34 8.86 13.11
C GLU A 53 -0.37 7.39 12.69
N ARG A 54 0.72 6.88 12.12
CA ARG A 54 0.83 5.46 11.76
C ARG A 54 0.66 4.58 13.01
N GLN A 55 1.32 4.89 14.12
CA GLN A 55 1.21 4.15 15.37
C GLN A 55 -0.19 4.21 15.96
N ARG A 56 -0.89 5.35 15.86
CA ARG A 56 -2.27 5.51 16.34
C ARG A 56 -3.24 4.51 15.71
N TYR A 57 -3.01 4.13 14.45
CA TYR A 57 -3.87 3.22 13.69
C TYR A 57 -3.33 1.79 13.60
N THR A 58 -2.18 1.52 14.20
CA THR A 58 -1.60 0.19 14.21
C THR A 58 -2.03 -0.57 15.48
N HIS A 59 -2.67 -1.71 15.28
CA HIS A 59 -3.12 -2.61 16.34
C HIS A 59 -2.42 -3.95 16.19
N VAL A 60 -2.02 -4.54 17.33
CA VAL A 60 -1.50 -5.91 17.33
C VAL A 60 -2.69 -6.85 17.57
N ILE A 61 -2.97 -7.71 16.60
CA ILE A 61 -4.06 -8.68 16.63
C ILE A 61 -3.47 -10.04 16.28
N ASN A 62 -3.59 -11.02 17.16
CA ASN A 62 -3.02 -12.37 16.98
C ASN A 62 -1.53 -12.39 16.64
N GLY A 63 -0.75 -11.42 17.16
CA GLY A 63 0.68 -11.28 16.89
C GLY A 63 1.03 -10.50 15.62
N ASP A 64 0.05 -10.18 14.78
CA ASP A 64 0.25 -9.40 13.56
C ASP A 64 -0.02 -7.90 13.79
N SER A 65 0.79 -7.07 13.16
CA SER A 65 0.61 -5.62 13.14
C SER A 65 -0.39 -5.27 12.04
N VAL A 66 -1.58 -4.84 12.41
CA VAL A 66 -2.69 -4.56 11.51
C VAL A 66 -3.09 -3.09 11.60
N ARG A 67 -3.23 -2.42 10.45
CA ARG A 67 -3.82 -1.09 10.41
C ARG A 67 -5.34 -1.20 10.57
N MET A 68 -5.89 -0.56 11.61
CA MET A 68 -7.34 -0.46 11.83
C MET A 68 -7.73 0.99 12.10
N VAL A 69 -8.73 1.49 11.38
CA VAL A 69 -9.20 2.87 11.48
C VAL A 69 -10.69 2.86 11.79
N TYR A 70 -11.10 3.69 12.74
CA TYR A 70 -12.50 3.90 13.08
C TYR A 70 -13.10 4.93 12.12
N VAL A 71 -14.13 4.54 11.39
CA VAL A 71 -14.75 5.38 10.35
C VAL A 71 -16.26 5.37 10.50
N ASN A 72 -16.85 6.57 10.54
CA ASN A 72 -18.29 6.72 10.39
C ASN A 72 -18.62 6.63 8.90
N ALA A 73 -19.14 5.48 8.50
CA ALA A 73 -19.45 5.19 7.11
C ALA A 73 -20.76 4.40 6.96
N ASN A 74 -21.46 4.63 5.86
CA ASN A 74 -22.69 3.98 5.52
C ASN A 74 -22.58 3.22 4.20
N ILE A 75 -23.43 2.23 3.97
CA ILE A 75 -23.49 1.54 2.69
C ILE A 75 -23.83 2.54 1.59
N ALA A 76 -22.97 2.63 0.58
CA ALA A 76 -23.12 3.59 -0.51
C ALA A 76 -23.88 3.03 -1.71
N ILE A 77 -23.66 1.75 -1.98
CA ILE A 77 -24.18 1.06 -3.17
C ILE A 77 -24.51 -0.36 -2.74
N ASP A 78 -25.66 -0.85 -3.17
CA ASP A 78 -26.15 -2.18 -2.88
C ASP A 78 -26.69 -2.34 -1.44
N THR A 79 -27.97 -2.06 -1.31
CA THR A 79 -28.70 -2.10 -0.04
C THR A 79 -28.99 -3.52 0.46
N THR A 80 -28.64 -4.55 -0.30
CA THR A 80 -28.84 -5.95 0.08
C THR A 80 -27.81 -6.46 1.07
N CYS A 81 -26.63 -5.81 1.13
CA CYS A 81 -25.58 -6.16 2.07
C CYS A 81 -25.72 -5.41 3.40
N VAL A 82 -25.45 -6.11 4.49
CA VAL A 82 -25.37 -5.50 5.83
C VAL A 82 -23.92 -5.21 6.15
N ALA A 83 -23.60 -3.94 6.40
CA ALA A 83 -22.25 -3.58 6.80
C ALA A 83 -21.89 -4.23 8.14
N LYS A 84 -20.77 -4.92 8.16
CA LYS A 84 -20.24 -5.57 9.36
C LYS A 84 -19.44 -4.58 10.23
N PRO A 85 -19.18 -4.89 11.51
CA PRO A 85 -18.34 -4.04 12.36
C PRO A 85 -16.90 -3.89 11.87
N PHE A 86 -16.30 -4.95 11.31
CA PHE A 86 -14.92 -4.96 10.82
C PHE A 86 -14.90 -5.28 9.32
N ASN A 87 -14.35 -4.37 8.53
CA ASN A 87 -14.44 -4.40 7.08
C ASN A 87 -13.04 -4.32 6.48
N VAL A 88 -12.67 -5.29 5.65
CA VAL A 88 -11.35 -5.28 5.00
C VAL A 88 -11.43 -4.43 3.73
N VAL A 89 -10.69 -3.32 3.74
CA VAL A 89 -10.60 -2.34 2.65
C VAL A 89 -9.44 -2.71 1.73
N VAL A 90 -9.68 -2.75 0.43
CA VAL A 90 -8.69 -3.03 -0.62
C VAL A 90 -8.50 -1.89 -1.60
N ALA A 91 -9.40 -0.94 -1.61
CA ALA A 91 -9.32 0.26 -2.44
C ALA A 91 -10.17 1.40 -1.86
N SER A 92 -9.75 2.64 -2.10
CA SER A 92 -10.56 3.82 -1.85
C SER A 92 -10.62 4.72 -3.08
N PHE A 93 -11.75 5.40 -3.26
CA PHE A 93 -12.02 6.26 -4.40
C PHE A 93 -12.79 7.50 -3.98
N THR A 94 -12.51 8.61 -4.64
CA THR A 94 -13.31 9.83 -4.53
C THR A 94 -14.57 9.78 -5.39
N GLN A 95 -14.56 8.96 -6.45
CA GLN A 95 -15.67 8.82 -7.38
C GLN A 95 -16.39 7.49 -7.22
N ARG A 96 -17.72 7.57 -7.09
CA ARG A 96 -18.63 6.41 -6.94
C ARG A 96 -18.50 5.40 -8.10
N ILE A 97 -18.35 5.89 -9.33
CA ILE A 97 -18.29 5.03 -10.52
C ILE A 97 -17.06 4.11 -10.49
N ASN A 98 -15.91 4.63 -10.06
CA ASN A 98 -14.67 3.86 -9.97
C ASN A 98 -14.76 2.80 -8.86
N ALA A 99 -15.34 3.18 -7.69
CA ALA A 99 -15.56 2.24 -6.61
C ALA A 99 -16.51 1.10 -7.04
N LYS A 100 -17.60 1.46 -7.75
CA LYS A 100 -18.55 0.47 -8.26
C LYS A 100 -17.86 -0.49 -9.25
N SER A 101 -17.15 0.02 -10.23
CA SER A 101 -16.45 -0.80 -11.23
C SER A 101 -15.45 -1.77 -10.56
N TYR A 102 -14.71 -1.31 -9.58
CA TYR A 102 -13.76 -2.16 -8.86
C TYR A 102 -14.48 -3.23 -8.02
N CYS A 103 -15.57 -2.88 -7.33
CA CYS A 103 -16.37 -3.80 -6.54
C CYS A 103 -17.04 -4.88 -7.42
N ASP A 104 -17.58 -4.49 -8.57
CA ASP A 104 -18.18 -5.43 -9.54
C ASP A 104 -17.13 -6.44 -10.02
N ARG A 105 -15.92 -5.98 -10.33
CA ARG A 105 -14.81 -6.85 -10.70
C ARG A 105 -14.39 -7.81 -9.59
N LEU A 106 -14.38 -7.38 -8.33
CA LEU A 106 -14.14 -8.28 -7.19
C LEU A 106 -15.16 -9.42 -7.14
N ARG A 107 -16.43 -9.11 -7.43
CA ARG A 107 -17.52 -10.08 -7.43
C ARG A 107 -17.46 -11.03 -8.61
N ASP A 108 -17.17 -10.51 -9.79
CA ASP A 108 -17.27 -11.25 -11.05
C ASP A 108 -15.98 -12.02 -11.36
N GLU A 109 -14.81 -11.39 -11.17
CA GLU A 109 -13.51 -11.97 -11.53
C GLU A 109 -12.91 -12.77 -10.36
N CYS A 110 -13.02 -12.25 -9.11
CA CYS A 110 -12.37 -12.88 -7.93
C CYS A 110 -13.32 -13.72 -7.06
N GLY A 111 -14.62 -13.73 -7.36
CA GLY A 111 -15.62 -14.53 -6.66
C GLY A 111 -16.07 -14.01 -5.30
N PHE A 112 -15.70 -12.78 -4.91
CA PHE A 112 -16.15 -12.15 -3.66
C PHE A 112 -17.56 -11.58 -3.80
N LYS A 113 -18.56 -12.45 -3.84
CA LYS A 113 -19.98 -12.10 -4.09
C LYS A 113 -20.54 -11.10 -3.08
N ASP A 114 -20.05 -11.14 -1.83
CA ASP A 114 -20.50 -10.30 -0.72
C ASP A 114 -19.70 -8.98 -0.59
N SER A 115 -18.87 -8.63 -1.58
CA SER A 115 -18.17 -7.35 -1.59
C SER A 115 -19.15 -6.19 -1.69
N TYR A 116 -18.87 -5.10 -0.99
CA TYR A 116 -19.72 -3.91 -0.98
C TYR A 116 -18.92 -2.63 -0.82
N ILE A 117 -19.62 -1.50 -0.88
CA ILE A 117 -18.98 -0.17 -0.82
C ILE A 117 -19.56 0.58 0.37
N LEU A 118 -18.67 1.08 1.22
CA LEU A 118 -19.00 2.06 2.26
C LEU A 118 -18.61 3.47 1.78
N TYR A 119 -19.39 4.45 2.18
CA TYR A 119 -19.12 5.86 1.95
C TYR A 119 -19.10 6.61 3.27
N GLY A 120 -18.07 7.40 3.49
CA GLY A 120 -17.93 8.17 4.71
C GLY A 120 -16.49 8.61 4.98
N GLY A 121 -16.17 8.75 6.27
CA GLY A 121 -14.89 9.30 6.72
C GLY A 121 -14.82 10.82 6.54
N ASP A 122 -13.74 11.40 7.03
CA ASP A 122 -13.52 12.86 7.00
C ASP A 122 -13.36 13.35 5.55
N ASP A 123 -12.68 12.56 4.71
CA ASP A 123 -12.43 12.86 3.30
C ASP A 123 -13.58 12.49 2.36
N LYS A 124 -14.70 11.97 2.89
CA LYS A 124 -15.88 11.58 2.11
C LYS A 124 -15.54 10.65 0.94
N GLN A 125 -14.87 9.53 1.24
CA GLN A 125 -14.44 8.55 0.26
C GLN A 125 -15.37 7.34 0.16
N PHE A 126 -15.28 6.65 -0.98
CA PHE A 126 -15.90 5.35 -1.23
C PHE A 126 -14.87 4.25 -0.96
N PHE A 127 -15.06 3.50 0.12
CA PHE A 127 -14.22 2.37 0.50
C PHE A 127 -14.76 1.08 -0.09
N VAL A 128 -13.97 0.39 -0.88
CA VAL A 128 -14.34 -0.92 -1.41
C VAL A 128 -13.94 -1.99 -0.41
N ILE A 129 -14.96 -2.68 0.09
CA ILE A 129 -14.85 -3.75 1.08
C ILE A 129 -14.88 -5.09 0.35
N VAL A 130 -13.79 -5.86 0.50
CA VAL A 130 -13.74 -7.21 -0.06
C VAL A 130 -14.58 -8.18 0.76
N GLN A 131 -14.52 -8.05 2.09
CA GLN A 131 -15.31 -8.85 3.02
C GLN A 131 -15.45 -8.15 4.38
N GLY A 132 -16.62 -8.31 5.00
CA GLY A 132 -16.91 -7.84 6.35
C GLY A 132 -16.93 -8.99 7.36
N PHE A 133 -16.60 -8.69 8.62
CA PHE A 133 -16.50 -9.64 9.72
C PHE A 133 -17.19 -9.11 10.98
N ASP A 134 -17.67 -10.00 11.81
CA ASP A 134 -18.31 -9.65 13.09
C ASP A 134 -17.26 -9.43 14.19
N ASN A 135 -16.07 -10.04 14.07
CA ASN A 135 -14.97 -9.86 15.02
C ASN A 135 -13.68 -9.44 14.33
N LYS A 136 -12.76 -8.86 15.12
CA LYS A 136 -11.49 -8.33 14.63
C LYS A 136 -10.47 -9.41 14.28
N ASP A 137 -10.53 -10.55 14.95
CA ASP A 137 -9.52 -11.62 14.80
C ASP A 137 -9.69 -12.32 13.45
N ASP A 138 -10.94 -12.55 13.03
CA ASP A 138 -11.26 -13.10 11.70
C ASP A 138 -10.86 -12.11 10.60
N ALA A 139 -11.13 -10.82 10.80
CA ALA A 139 -10.72 -9.78 9.86
C ALA A 139 -9.20 -9.71 9.71
N ALA A 140 -8.45 -9.79 10.82
CA ALA A 140 -6.98 -9.79 10.81
C ALA A 140 -6.41 -11.06 10.14
N SER A 141 -7.01 -12.22 10.44
CA SER A 141 -6.61 -13.49 9.82
C SER A 141 -6.87 -13.50 8.31
N PHE A 142 -7.98 -12.92 7.87
CA PHE A 142 -8.26 -12.75 6.45
C PHE A 142 -7.26 -11.80 5.77
N LEU A 143 -6.93 -10.67 6.45
CA LEU A 143 -6.02 -9.66 5.95
C LEU A 143 -4.59 -10.22 5.73
N ARG A 144 -4.13 -11.14 6.58
CA ARG A 144 -2.80 -11.76 6.47
C ARG A 144 -2.57 -12.44 5.11
N ASP A 145 -3.61 -13.05 4.57
CA ASP A 145 -3.54 -13.81 3.32
C ASP A 145 -4.24 -13.13 2.15
N ILE A 146 -4.51 -11.83 2.26
CA ILE A 146 -5.33 -11.11 1.28
C ILE A 146 -4.73 -11.11 -0.13
N ASP A 147 -3.41 -10.99 -0.23
CA ASP A 147 -2.70 -10.98 -1.53
C ASP A 147 -2.84 -12.31 -2.29
N LYS A 148 -3.08 -13.41 -1.56
CA LYS A 148 -3.32 -14.73 -2.16
C LYS A 148 -4.78 -14.93 -2.56
N LYS A 149 -5.69 -14.17 -1.95
CA LYS A 149 -7.13 -14.33 -2.12
C LYS A 149 -7.72 -13.38 -3.16
N VAL A 150 -7.24 -12.14 -3.18
CA VAL A 150 -7.74 -11.12 -4.11
C VAL A 150 -6.98 -11.19 -5.43
N CYS A 151 -7.71 -11.42 -6.51
CA CYS A 151 -7.13 -11.55 -7.86
C CYS A 151 -6.83 -10.20 -8.53
N LEU A 152 -7.39 -9.10 -8.00
CA LEU A 152 -7.15 -7.75 -8.49
C LEU A 152 -5.99 -7.10 -7.74
N LYS A 153 -5.36 -6.12 -8.39
CA LYS A 153 -4.36 -5.28 -7.71
C LYS A 153 -5.04 -4.49 -6.59
N ILE A 154 -4.54 -4.66 -5.37
CA ILE A 154 -4.92 -3.84 -4.22
C ILE A 154 -4.43 -2.41 -4.46
N LEU A 155 -5.33 -1.43 -4.35
CA LEU A 155 -5.02 -0.01 -4.65
C LEU A 155 -4.63 0.79 -3.41
N GLU A 156 -4.90 0.27 -2.23
CA GLU A 156 -4.39 0.84 -0.98
C GLU A 156 -2.90 0.50 -0.82
N PRO A 157 -2.10 1.41 -0.21
CA PRO A 157 -0.67 1.14 0.04
C PRO A 157 -0.45 -0.14 0.84
N LEU A 158 -1.34 -0.36 1.82
CA LEU A 158 -1.48 -1.59 2.60
C LEU A 158 -2.97 -1.79 2.85
N PRO A 159 -3.52 -2.98 2.59
CA PRO A 159 -4.90 -3.27 2.94
C PRO A 159 -5.09 -3.11 4.45
N TRP A 160 -6.26 -2.65 4.87
CA TRP A 160 -6.51 -2.28 6.26
C TRP A 160 -7.93 -2.62 6.70
N ILE A 161 -8.17 -2.59 8.00
CA ILE A 161 -9.48 -2.86 8.59
C ILE A 161 -10.20 -1.54 8.90
N LEU A 162 -11.34 -1.32 8.28
CA LEU A 162 -12.28 -0.27 8.63
C LEU A 162 -13.17 -0.78 9.78
N ARG A 163 -13.04 -0.19 10.95
CA ARG A 163 -13.98 -0.37 12.06
C ARG A 163 -15.13 0.63 11.89
N LYS A 164 -16.31 0.12 11.58
CA LYS A 164 -17.51 0.97 11.48
C LYS A 164 -17.95 1.43 12.87
N VAL A 165 -18.16 2.75 13.02
CA VAL A 165 -18.72 3.41 14.23
C VAL A 165 -20.05 4.06 13.91
#